data_1221386030ef1ae0803fedf4c3c81486
#
_entry.id   1221386030ef1ae0803fedf4c3c81486
#
_cell.length_a   1.000
_cell.length_b   1.000
_cell.length_c   1.000
_cell.angle_alpha   90.00
_cell.angle_beta   90.00
_cell.angle_gamma   90.00
#
_symmetry.space_group_name_H-M   'P 1'
#
loop_
_entity.id
_entity.type
_entity.pdbx_description
1 polymer ?
#
loop_
_entity_poly.entity_id
_entity_poly.type
_entity_poly.pdbx_seq_one_letter_code
_entity_poly.pdbx_strand_id
1 'polypeptide(L)'
;GLVGSEMCIRDRIGTADGPMTEIVDFQKKAITRGTEKGSAFSFPNTVYNAAGGYLSIFSGIKGYNATVANGNQAGLQSICYAADILADGNESVMLAAGTDENTKTNLELYTKAELLEKPLGEGSVTLVLETEESANGRNARKYAEIKGYAQAHRPVSYDNSEVDSKAVVEVIEKACVNAGIEADNIDFVCCDDRKIIKTLMPCYDVSQEIGNARAAASAMTAAYAAELLSDSEKNYEYGLALSMGAGGTYSAVILK
;
A
#
# COMPACT_ATOMS: atom_id res chain seq x y z
N GLY A 1 10.02 -6.22 -24.45
CA GLY A 1 10.27 -7.26 -23.45
C GLY A 1 11.45 -6.93 -22.59
N LEU A 2 11.37 -7.31 -21.32
CA LEU A 2 12.43 -7.13 -20.34
C LEU A 2 13.65 -7.99 -20.73
N VAL A 3 14.82 -7.40 -20.91
CA VAL A 3 16.04 -8.11 -21.38
C VAL A 3 17.19 -7.90 -20.40
N GLY A 4 17.81 -9.00 -19.94
CA GLY A 4 19.06 -8.99 -19.19
C GLY A 4 18.90 -8.66 -17.69
N SER A 5 19.32 -7.48 -17.23
CA SER A 5 19.30 -7.05 -15.82
C SER A 5 17.91 -6.96 -15.19
N GLU A 6 16.87 -6.87 -16.02
CA GLU A 6 15.46 -6.77 -15.57
C GLU A 6 14.89 -8.08 -15.01
N MET A 7 15.58 -9.21 -15.14
CA MET A 7 15.19 -10.47 -14.49
C MET A 7 15.39 -10.46 -12.98
N CYS A 8 16.07 -9.45 -12.43
CA CYS A 8 16.30 -9.27 -11.00
C CYS A 8 15.31 -8.29 -10.34
N ILE A 9 14.28 -7.82 -11.04
CA ILE A 9 13.23 -7.01 -10.42
C ILE A 9 12.62 -7.79 -9.26
N ARG A 10 12.40 -7.10 -8.16
CA ARG A 10 11.78 -7.63 -6.95
C ARG A 10 10.45 -6.96 -6.73
N ASP A 11 9.56 -7.60 -5.99
CA ASP A 11 8.25 -7.04 -5.71
C ASP A 11 7.89 -7.04 -4.22
N ARG A 12 7.03 -6.06 -3.87
CA ARG A 12 6.36 -5.93 -2.58
C ARG A 12 4.89 -5.70 -2.83
N ILE A 13 4.06 -6.61 -2.36
CA ILE A 13 2.62 -6.51 -2.51
C ILE A 13 1.97 -6.38 -1.16
N GLY A 14 1.26 -5.27 -0.96
CA GLY A 14 0.40 -5.04 0.19
C GLY A 14 -1.01 -5.54 -0.06
N THR A 15 -1.58 -6.26 0.90
CA THR A 15 -2.99 -6.65 0.90
C THR A 15 -3.53 -6.61 2.32
N ALA A 16 -4.78 -6.23 2.48
CA ALA A 16 -5.46 -6.26 3.77
C ALA A 16 -6.11 -7.63 4.03
N ASP A 17 -6.88 -8.11 3.07
CA ASP A 17 -7.73 -9.29 3.21
C ASP A 17 -7.14 -10.55 2.56
N GLY A 18 -6.25 -10.38 1.59
CA GLY A 18 -5.77 -11.49 0.77
C GLY A 18 -6.92 -12.17 -0.01
N PRO A 19 -6.76 -13.43 -0.43
CA PRO A 19 -7.75 -14.17 -1.21
C PRO A 19 -8.87 -14.74 -0.31
N MET A 20 -9.64 -13.86 0.32
CA MET A 20 -10.61 -14.23 1.36
C MET A 20 -11.66 -15.24 0.90
N THR A 21 -12.12 -15.12 -0.34
CA THR A 21 -13.12 -16.06 -0.90
C THR A 21 -12.55 -17.47 -0.98
N GLU A 22 -11.34 -17.65 -1.48
CA GLU A 22 -10.65 -18.94 -1.58
C GLU A 22 -10.38 -19.53 -0.20
N ILE A 23 -9.97 -18.70 0.76
CA ILE A 23 -9.73 -19.12 2.14
C ILE A 23 -11.03 -19.67 2.76
N VAL A 24 -12.11 -18.90 2.67
CA VAL A 24 -13.41 -19.27 3.26
C VAL A 24 -13.99 -20.51 2.58
N ASP A 25 -13.94 -20.60 1.26
CA ASP A 25 -14.46 -21.76 0.51
C ASP A 25 -13.65 -23.03 0.78
N PHE A 26 -12.33 -22.92 0.87
CA PHE A 26 -11.46 -24.04 1.24
C PHE A 26 -11.79 -24.54 2.65
N GLN A 27 -11.88 -23.65 3.62
CA GLN A 27 -12.19 -23.99 5.00
C GLN A 27 -13.60 -24.57 5.15
N LYS A 28 -14.62 -24.00 4.50
CA LYS A 28 -15.97 -24.57 4.49
C LYS A 28 -16.00 -26.01 3.99
N LYS A 29 -15.26 -26.31 2.91
CA LYS A 29 -15.16 -27.69 2.39
C LYS A 29 -14.51 -28.61 3.40
N ALA A 30 -13.41 -28.19 4.02
CA ALA A 30 -12.71 -28.97 5.04
C ALA A 30 -13.59 -29.27 6.27
N ILE A 31 -14.33 -28.26 6.74
CA ILE A 31 -15.22 -28.40 7.92
C ILE A 31 -16.44 -29.27 7.62
N THR A 32 -17.08 -29.09 6.44
CA THR A 32 -18.35 -29.76 6.13
C THR A 32 -18.21 -31.14 5.53
N ARG A 33 -17.08 -31.43 4.88
CA ARG A 33 -16.87 -32.67 4.10
C ARG A 33 -15.67 -33.52 4.60
N GLY A 34 -14.93 -33.00 5.57
CA GLY A 34 -13.69 -33.59 6.08
C GLY A 34 -12.44 -32.95 5.50
N THR A 35 -11.37 -32.93 6.29
CA THR A 35 -10.09 -32.29 5.91
C THR A 35 -9.43 -32.92 4.68
N GLU A 36 -9.68 -34.22 4.43
CA GLU A 36 -9.21 -34.95 3.27
C GLU A 36 -9.89 -34.52 1.95
N LYS A 37 -10.97 -33.70 2.03
CA LYS A 37 -11.65 -33.12 0.85
C LYS A 37 -11.13 -31.75 0.47
N GLY A 38 -10.14 -31.25 1.18
CA GLY A 38 -9.41 -30.04 0.77
C GLY A 38 -8.73 -30.28 -0.60
N SER A 39 -8.95 -29.36 -1.54
CA SER A 39 -8.36 -29.47 -2.87
C SER A 39 -6.89 -29.01 -2.83
N ALA A 40 -5.96 -29.93 -3.11
CA ALA A 40 -4.55 -29.58 -3.30
C ALA A 40 -4.33 -28.56 -4.44
N PHE A 41 -5.23 -28.56 -5.43
CA PHE A 41 -5.18 -27.59 -6.54
C PHE A 41 -5.57 -26.18 -6.12
N SER A 42 -6.54 -26.02 -5.21
CA SER A 42 -6.96 -24.69 -4.73
C SER A 42 -6.13 -24.18 -3.55
N PHE A 43 -5.42 -25.04 -2.84
CA PHE A 43 -4.63 -24.65 -1.67
C PHE A 43 -3.61 -23.52 -1.94
N PRO A 44 -2.84 -23.50 -3.03
CA PRO A 44 -1.91 -22.40 -3.32
C PRO A 44 -2.58 -21.03 -3.45
N ASN A 45 -3.89 -20.99 -3.71
CA ASN A 45 -4.65 -19.74 -3.82
C ASN A 45 -5.21 -19.25 -2.48
N THR A 46 -5.02 -20.00 -1.40
CA THR A 46 -5.54 -19.65 -0.07
C THR A 46 -4.52 -18.92 0.80
N VAL A 47 -3.37 -18.56 0.26
CA VAL A 47 -2.30 -17.87 0.99
C VAL A 47 -2.19 -16.41 0.56
N TYR A 48 -1.84 -15.53 1.50
CA TYR A 48 -1.77 -14.09 1.23
C TYR A 48 -0.80 -13.70 0.11
N ASN A 49 0.25 -14.47 -0.11
CA ASN A 49 1.23 -14.21 -1.16
C ASN A 49 0.87 -14.79 -2.53
N ALA A 50 -0.35 -15.31 -2.72
CA ALA A 50 -0.78 -15.85 -4.01
C ALA A 50 -0.69 -14.80 -5.13
N ALA A 51 -1.17 -13.57 -4.89
CA ALA A 51 -1.11 -12.48 -5.87
C ALA A 51 0.34 -12.17 -6.31
N GLY A 52 1.27 -12.06 -5.36
CA GLY A 52 2.70 -11.83 -5.63
C GLY A 52 3.32 -12.99 -6.40
N GLY A 53 3.00 -14.23 -6.02
CA GLY A 53 3.45 -15.41 -6.73
C GLY A 53 3.01 -15.42 -8.19
N TYR A 54 1.75 -15.11 -8.48
CA TYR A 54 1.24 -15.00 -9.84
C TYR A 54 1.88 -13.84 -10.61
N LEU A 55 2.04 -12.67 -9.98
CA LEU A 55 2.74 -11.54 -10.61
C LEU A 55 4.14 -11.96 -11.07
N SER A 56 4.91 -12.60 -10.19
CA SER A 56 6.26 -13.07 -10.50
C SER A 56 6.28 -14.07 -11.65
N ILE A 57 5.35 -15.03 -11.66
CA ILE A 57 5.24 -16.06 -12.72
C ILE A 57 4.89 -15.40 -14.07
N PHE A 58 3.86 -14.56 -14.12
CA PHE A 58 3.39 -13.96 -15.37
C PHE A 58 4.35 -12.90 -15.92
N SER A 59 5.03 -12.17 -15.05
CA SER A 59 5.98 -11.12 -15.46
C SER A 59 7.40 -11.65 -15.65
N GLY A 60 7.66 -12.91 -15.30
CA GLY A 60 9.01 -13.51 -15.39
C GLY A 60 9.99 -12.92 -14.36
N ILE A 61 9.49 -12.28 -13.29
CA ILE A 61 10.28 -11.70 -12.21
C ILE A 61 10.90 -12.84 -11.39
N LYS A 62 12.22 -12.82 -11.22
CA LYS A 62 12.97 -13.88 -10.51
C LYS A 62 13.60 -13.41 -9.20
N GLY A 63 13.43 -12.14 -8.88
CA GLY A 63 13.95 -11.57 -7.65
C GLY A 63 13.14 -11.95 -6.42
N TYR A 64 13.43 -11.31 -5.30
CA TYR A 64 12.75 -11.54 -4.04
C TYR A 64 11.31 -11.04 -4.10
N ASN A 65 10.37 -11.91 -3.76
CA ASN A 65 8.94 -11.60 -3.65
C ASN A 65 8.53 -11.60 -2.17
N ALA A 66 7.84 -10.57 -1.72
CA ALA A 66 7.25 -10.57 -0.39
C ALA A 66 5.90 -9.86 -0.35
N THR A 67 5.03 -10.40 0.48
CA THR A 67 3.70 -9.84 0.72
C THR A 67 3.64 -9.22 2.11
N VAL A 68 3.10 -8.00 2.17
CA VAL A 68 2.80 -7.27 3.39
C VAL A 68 1.31 -7.44 3.67
N ALA A 69 0.98 -8.13 4.76
CA ALA A 69 -0.41 -8.33 5.19
C ALA A 69 -0.61 -7.60 6.53
N ASN A 70 -0.92 -6.32 6.46
CA ASN A 70 -1.03 -5.44 7.63
C ASN A 70 -2.22 -4.47 7.53
N GLY A 71 -3.38 -5.00 7.14
CA GLY A 71 -4.60 -4.21 7.01
C GLY A 71 -4.51 -3.13 5.92
N ASN A 72 -5.32 -2.10 6.07
CA ASN A 72 -5.51 -1.07 5.03
C ASN A 72 -4.20 -0.40 4.59
N GLN A 73 -3.28 -0.13 5.52
CA GLN A 73 -2.02 0.55 5.21
C GLN A 73 -0.98 -0.32 4.48
N ALA A 74 -1.25 -1.61 4.28
CA ALA A 74 -0.28 -2.55 3.70
C ALA A 74 0.28 -2.09 2.33
N GLY A 75 -0.52 -1.38 1.53
CA GLY A 75 -0.10 -0.83 0.26
C GLY A 75 0.96 0.26 0.41
N LEU A 76 0.74 1.27 1.25
CA LEU A 76 1.73 2.32 1.51
C LEU A 76 2.97 1.76 2.21
N GLN A 77 2.78 0.77 3.09
CA GLN A 77 3.88 0.07 3.76
C GLN A 77 4.74 -0.73 2.77
N SER A 78 4.14 -1.33 1.74
CA SER A 78 4.90 -2.02 0.68
C SER A 78 5.83 -1.07 -0.07
N ILE A 79 5.41 0.19 -0.26
CA ILE A 79 6.21 1.26 -0.86
C ILE A 79 7.39 1.62 0.05
N CYS A 80 7.17 1.79 1.36
CA CYS A 80 8.24 2.04 2.32
C CYS A 80 9.30 0.93 2.30
N TYR A 81 8.88 -0.35 2.34
CA TYR A 81 9.82 -1.47 2.30
C TYR A 81 10.58 -1.59 0.97
N ALA A 82 9.94 -1.24 -0.15
CA ALA A 82 10.64 -1.20 -1.42
C ALA A 82 11.68 -0.07 -1.45
N ALA A 83 11.35 1.09 -0.88
CA ALA A 83 12.29 2.21 -0.75
C ALA A 83 13.50 1.87 0.14
N ASP A 84 13.31 1.15 1.26
CA ASP A 84 14.41 0.65 2.11
C ASP A 84 15.41 -0.18 1.30
N ILE A 85 14.91 -1.13 0.49
CA ILE A 85 15.77 -2.04 -0.29
C ILE A 85 16.54 -1.30 -1.37
N LEU A 86 15.90 -0.30 -2.01
CA LEU A 86 16.59 0.55 -3.00
C LEU A 86 17.65 1.42 -2.32
N ALA A 87 17.35 1.97 -1.14
CA ALA A 87 18.29 2.78 -0.36
C ALA A 87 19.52 1.98 0.11
N ASP A 88 19.34 0.71 0.44
CA ASP A 88 20.42 -0.21 0.80
C ASP A 88 21.33 -0.59 -0.38
N GLY A 89 20.96 -0.20 -1.61
CA GLY A 89 21.73 -0.48 -2.83
C GLY A 89 21.71 -1.95 -3.27
N ASN A 90 20.83 -2.77 -2.68
CA ASN A 90 20.72 -4.19 -3.04
C ASN A 90 20.00 -4.41 -4.37
N GLU A 91 19.17 -3.44 -4.77
CA GLU A 91 18.39 -3.46 -6.01
C GLU A 91 18.36 -2.07 -6.64
N SER A 92 18.10 -2.03 -7.94
CA SER A 92 17.94 -0.78 -8.70
C SER A 92 16.51 -0.49 -9.12
N VAL A 93 15.66 -1.53 -9.16
CA VAL A 93 14.24 -1.44 -9.58
C VAL A 93 13.41 -2.35 -8.69
N MET A 94 12.30 -1.82 -8.17
CA MET A 94 11.32 -2.54 -7.35
C MET A 94 9.90 -2.27 -7.85
N LEU A 95 9.03 -3.29 -7.81
CA LEU A 95 7.59 -3.10 -7.91
C LEU A 95 7.01 -3.04 -6.49
N ALA A 96 6.30 -1.98 -6.17
CA ALA A 96 5.57 -1.83 -4.93
C ALA A 96 4.08 -1.69 -5.23
N ALA A 97 3.25 -2.53 -4.63
CA ALA A 97 1.83 -2.55 -4.94
C ALA A 97 0.95 -2.64 -3.69
N GLY A 98 -0.26 -2.12 -3.81
CA GLY A 98 -1.38 -2.40 -2.92
C GLY A 98 -2.54 -2.96 -3.71
N THR A 99 -3.11 -4.08 -3.27
CA THR A 99 -4.21 -4.73 -3.98
C THR A 99 -5.17 -5.43 -3.03
N ASP A 100 -6.46 -5.19 -3.25
CA ASP A 100 -7.54 -5.93 -2.60
C ASP A 100 -8.76 -6.00 -3.52
N GLU A 101 -9.47 -7.12 -3.47
CA GLU A 101 -10.71 -7.35 -4.22
C GLU A 101 -11.94 -7.17 -3.32
N ASN A 102 -13.05 -6.72 -3.90
CA ASN A 102 -14.33 -6.61 -3.21
C ASN A 102 -15.26 -7.76 -3.62
N THR A 103 -15.28 -8.82 -2.84
CA THR A 103 -16.11 -9.99 -3.08
C THR A 103 -17.36 -9.99 -2.20
N LYS A 104 -18.33 -10.83 -2.55
CA LYS A 104 -19.50 -11.07 -1.69
C LYS A 104 -19.05 -11.56 -0.29
N THR A 105 -18.00 -12.37 -0.22
CA THR A 105 -17.45 -12.88 1.03
C THR A 105 -16.91 -11.75 1.90
N ASN A 106 -16.12 -10.83 1.32
CA ASN A 106 -15.63 -9.65 2.03
C ASN A 106 -16.80 -8.80 2.55
N LEU A 107 -17.77 -8.47 1.68
CA LEU A 107 -18.92 -7.67 2.06
C LEU A 107 -19.72 -8.30 3.23
N GLU A 108 -19.97 -9.61 3.18
CA GLU A 108 -20.66 -10.32 4.25
C GLU A 108 -19.88 -10.29 5.58
N LEU A 109 -18.55 -10.46 5.52
CA LEU A 109 -17.69 -10.44 6.71
C LEU A 109 -17.63 -9.06 7.34
N TYR A 110 -17.38 -8.01 6.55
CA TYR A 110 -17.33 -6.62 7.04
C TYR A 110 -18.67 -6.16 7.58
N THR A 111 -19.81 -6.57 6.94
CA THR A 111 -21.15 -6.27 7.45
C THR A 111 -21.39 -6.93 8.80
N LYS A 112 -21.07 -8.22 8.94
CA LYS A 112 -21.27 -8.96 10.20
C LYS A 112 -20.36 -8.47 11.33
N ALA A 113 -19.18 -7.99 10.99
CA ALA A 113 -18.23 -7.45 11.96
C ALA A 113 -18.48 -5.96 12.29
N GLU A 114 -19.52 -5.35 11.68
CA GLU A 114 -19.87 -3.93 11.86
C GLU A 114 -18.72 -2.96 11.50
N LEU A 115 -17.87 -3.36 10.54
CA LEU A 115 -16.69 -2.60 10.10
C LEU A 115 -16.94 -1.76 8.83
N LEU A 116 -18.17 -1.68 8.35
CA LEU A 116 -18.52 -0.91 7.16
C LEU A 116 -18.79 0.56 7.51
N GLU A 117 -17.74 1.35 7.64
CA GLU A 117 -17.89 2.81 7.78
C GLU A 117 -18.07 3.52 6.43
N LYS A 118 -17.50 2.93 5.36
CA LYS A 118 -17.58 3.42 3.97
C LYS A 118 -17.89 2.23 3.05
N PRO A 119 -18.45 2.47 1.85
CA PRO A 119 -18.58 1.41 0.85
C PRO A 119 -17.23 0.73 0.58
N LEU A 120 -17.24 -0.60 0.51
CA LEU A 120 -16.04 -1.31 0.10
C LEU A 120 -15.74 -1.02 -1.38
N GLY A 121 -14.50 -0.69 -1.66
CA GLY A 121 -13.96 -0.59 -3.01
C GLY A 121 -13.07 -1.78 -3.34
N GLU A 122 -12.56 -1.82 -4.54
CA GLU A 122 -11.52 -2.74 -4.99
C GLU A 122 -10.53 -2.05 -5.91
N GLY A 123 -9.34 -2.59 -6.02
CA GLY A 123 -8.35 -2.05 -6.93
C GLY A 123 -6.98 -2.69 -6.78
N SER A 124 -6.13 -2.34 -7.72
CA SER A 124 -4.71 -2.65 -7.66
C SER A 124 -3.92 -1.43 -8.13
N VAL A 125 -3.01 -0.99 -7.30
CA VAL A 125 -2.10 0.12 -7.59
C VAL A 125 -0.68 -0.41 -7.52
N THR A 126 0.07 -0.24 -8.59
CA THR A 126 1.47 -0.66 -8.66
C THR A 126 2.34 0.52 -9.06
N LEU A 127 3.36 0.79 -8.26
CA LEU A 127 4.40 1.76 -8.56
C LEU A 127 5.69 1.03 -8.94
N VAL A 128 6.38 1.58 -9.94
CA VAL A 128 7.75 1.21 -10.27
C VAL A 128 8.65 2.18 -9.53
N LEU A 129 9.39 1.69 -8.54
CA LEU A 129 10.37 2.45 -7.81
C LEU A 129 11.77 2.12 -8.36
N GLU A 130 12.58 3.14 -8.57
CA GLU A 130 13.93 2.99 -9.12
C GLU A 130 14.91 3.90 -8.39
N THR A 131 16.17 3.46 -8.35
CA THR A 131 17.25 4.37 -8.02
C THR A 131 17.36 5.46 -9.10
N GLU A 132 17.84 6.63 -8.73
CA GLU A 132 18.02 7.73 -9.69
C GLU A 132 18.94 7.33 -10.85
N GLU A 133 20.00 6.56 -10.57
CA GLU A 133 20.91 6.05 -11.60
C GLU A 133 20.18 5.16 -12.62
N SER A 134 19.35 4.22 -12.16
CA SER A 134 18.56 3.34 -13.03
C SER A 134 17.61 4.14 -13.89
N ALA A 135 16.83 5.04 -13.28
CA ALA A 135 15.85 5.88 -13.99
C ALA A 135 16.51 6.77 -15.05
N ASN A 136 17.66 7.39 -14.74
CA ASN A 136 18.43 8.20 -15.67
C ASN A 136 19.03 7.36 -16.80
N GLY A 137 19.54 6.16 -16.49
CA GLY A 137 20.15 5.25 -17.46
C GLY A 137 19.23 4.82 -18.59
N ARG A 138 17.92 4.74 -18.33
CA ARG A 138 16.90 4.42 -19.35
C ARG A 138 16.04 5.61 -19.78
N ASN A 139 16.38 6.83 -19.34
CA ASN A 139 15.63 8.06 -19.61
C ASN A 139 14.15 7.95 -19.20
N ALA A 140 13.89 7.41 -18.00
CA ALA A 140 12.55 7.23 -17.47
C ALA A 140 11.84 8.57 -17.20
N ARG A 141 10.53 8.61 -17.44
CA ARG A 141 9.71 9.68 -16.87
C ARG A 141 9.62 9.50 -15.35
N LYS A 142 10.06 10.48 -14.60
CA LYS A 142 9.93 10.54 -13.16
C LYS A 142 8.68 11.34 -12.80
N TYR A 143 7.84 10.80 -11.94
CA TYR A 143 6.65 11.48 -11.45
C TYR A 143 6.94 12.24 -10.16
N ALA A 144 7.70 11.62 -9.26
CA ALA A 144 8.13 12.20 -8.00
C ALA A 144 9.35 11.43 -7.46
N GLU A 145 10.00 11.98 -6.46
CA GLU A 145 11.06 11.36 -5.68
C GLU A 145 10.54 11.06 -4.25
N ILE A 146 10.78 9.88 -3.71
CA ILE A 146 10.55 9.58 -2.30
C ILE A 146 11.69 10.20 -1.49
N LYS A 147 11.38 11.25 -0.70
CA LYS A 147 12.37 11.98 0.11
C LYS A 147 12.56 11.39 1.50
N GLY A 148 11.48 10.89 2.07
CA GLY A 148 11.49 10.30 3.40
C GLY A 148 10.20 9.58 3.72
N TYR A 149 10.24 8.68 4.66
CA TYR A 149 9.07 7.92 5.11
C TYR A 149 9.26 7.49 6.55
N ALA A 150 8.14 7.22 7.20
CA ALA A 150 8.12 6.71 8.56
C ALA A 150 6.88 5.86 8.82
N GLN A 151 6.99 5.04 9.85
CA GLN A 151 5.89 4.27 10.40
C GLN A 151 5.83 4.48 11.91
N ALA A 152 4.61 4.53 12.45
CA ALA A 152 4.36 4.61 13.88
C ALA A 152 3.24 3.62 14.25
N HIS A 153 3.32 3.07 15.46
CA HIS A 153 2.28 2.19 15.98
C HIS A 153 1.90 2.62 17.39
N ARG A 154 0.62 2.91 17.57
CA ARG A 154 -0.01 3.18 18.86
C ARG A 154 -1.18 2.21 19.01
N PRO A 155 -1.04 1.15 19.83
CA PRO A 155 -2.06 0.12 19.96
C PRO A 155 -3.42 0.71 20.35
N VAL A 156 -4.43 0.43 19.53
CA VAL A 156 -5.84 0.70 19.82
C VAL A 156 -6.64 -0.58 19.55
N SER A 157 -7.85 -0.66 20.10
CA SER A 157 -8.71 -1.82 19.79
C SER A 157 -9.03 -1.84 18.28
N TYR A 158 -9.11 -3.02 17.69
CA TYR A 158 -9.36 -3.20 16.26
C TYR A 158 -10.72 -2.65 15.81
N ASP A 159 -11.70 -2.66 16.72
CA ASP A 159 -13.04 -2.10 16.55
C ASP A 159 -13.11 -0.60 16.82
N ASN A 160 -12.02 0.01 17.27
CA ASN A 160 -11.93 1.43 17.52
C ASN A 160 -11.33 2.15 16.29
N SER A 161 -12.18 2.89 15.58
CA SER A 161 -11.77 3.74 14.45
C SER A 161 -11.23 5.13 14.88
N GLU A 162 -11.03 5.35 16.18
CA GLU A 162 -10.46 6.61 16.66
C GLU A 162 -9.01 6.78 16.22
N VAL A 163 -8.73 7.97 15.71
CA VAL A 163 -7.39 8.37 15.28
C VAL A 163 -6.60 8.92 16.46
N ASP A 164 -5.46 8.33 16.78
CA ASP A 164 -4.52 8.94 17.72
C ASP A 164 -3.76 10.08 17.04
N SER A 165 -4.21 11.31 17.30
CA SER A 165 -3.60 12.53 16.74
C SER A 165 -2.11 12.65 17.08
N LYS A 166 -1.65 12.11 18.22
CA LYS A 166 -0.22 12.15 18.59
C LYS A 166 0.59 11.21 17.72
N ALA A 167 0.04 10.02 17.40
CA ALA A 167 0.69 9.09 16.49
C ALA A 167 0.77 9.63 15.06
N VAL A 168 -0.27 10.34 14.62
CA VAL A 168 -0.27 11.01 13.31
C VAL A 168 0.82 12.08 13.25
N VAL A 169 0.90 12.95 14.25
CA VAL A 169 1.96 13.97 14.31
C VAL A 169 3.34 13.33 14.36
N GLU A 170 3.52 12.31 15.21
CA GLU A 170 4.80 11.60 15.35
C GLU A 170 5.28 10.99 14.02
N VAL A 171 4.37 10.34 13.27
CA VAL A 171 4.76 9.70 12.00
C VAL A 171 5.09 10.73 10.93
N ILE A 172 4.37 11.87 10.88
CA ILE A 172 4.65 12.96 9.94
C ILE A 172 6.00 13.61 10.27
N GLU A 173 6.24 13.97 11.53
CA GLU A 173 7.50 14.56 11.97
C GLU A 173 8.70 13.65 11.64
N LYS A 174 8.59 12.35 11.91
CA LYS A 174 9.64 11.38 11.57
C LYS A 174 9.89 11.30 10.06
N ALA A 175 8.82 11.30 9.26
CA ALA A 175 8.96 11.29 7.81
C ALA A 175 9.62 12.57 7.29
N CYS A 176 9.28 13.74 7.86
CA CYS A 176 9.91 15.02 7.55
C CYS A 176 11.40 15.05 7.93
N VAL A 177 11.75 14.54 9.12
CA VAL A 177 13.16 14.43 9.55
C VAL A 177 13.94 13.56 8.56
N ASN A 178 13.40 12.42 8.15
CA ASN A 178 14.02 11.53 7.17
C ASN A 178 14.12 12.17 5.78
N ALA A 179 13.19 13.05 5.43
CA ALA A 179 13.20 13.82 4.18
C ALA A 179 14.12 15.05 4.22
N GLY A 180 14.57 15.46 5.41
CA GLY A 180 15.36 16.67 5.60
C GLY A 180 14.57 17.97 5.42
N ILE A 181 13.28 17.97 5.74
CA ILE A 181 12.36 19.12 5.63
C ILE A 181 11.62 19.37 6.96
N GLU A 182 11.01 20.55 7.08
CA GLU A 182 10.05 20.86 8.13
C GLU A 182 8.61 20.54 7.67
N ALA A 183 7.72 20.28 8.62
CA ALA A 183 6.31 19.96 8.30
C ALA A 183 5.59 21.08 7.54
N ASP A 184 5.99 22.34 7.77
CA ASP A 184 5.44 23.52 7.08
C ASP A 184 5.84 23.59 5.59
N ASN A 185 6.77 22.75 5.14
CA ASN A 185 7.12 22.65 3.71
C ASN A 185 6.15 21.76 2.92
N ILE A 186 5.25 21.03 3.58
CA ILE A 186 4.28 20.16 2.92
C ILE A 186 3.17 21.02 2.32
N ASP A 187 2.98 20.93 0.99
CA ASP A 187 1.97 21.69 0.26
C ASP A 187 0.59 21.04 0.30
N PHE A 188 0.53 19.71 0.34
CA PHE A 188 -0.73 18.95 0.34
C PHE A 188 -0.58 17.56 0.96
N VAL A 189 -1.73 16.97 1.29
CA VAL A 189 -1.83 15.60 1.81
C VAL A 189 -2.74 14.76 0.92
N CYS A 190 -2.31 13.56 0.57
CA CYS A 190 -3.15 12.49 0.06
C CYS A 190 -3.35 11.45 1.17
N CYS A 191 -4.59 11.11 1.49
CA CYS A 191 -4.91 10.12 2.54
C CYS A 191 -5.98 9.14 2.06
N ASP A 192 -6.07 8.00 2.72
CA ASP A 192 -7.10 6.97 2.48
C ASP A 192 -8.27 7.08 3.44
N ASP A 193 -8.18 7.94 4.44
CA ASP A 193 -9.28 8.38 5.29
C ASP A 193 -9.02 9.79 5.83
N ARG A 194 -9.91 10.73 5.51
CA ARG A 194 -9.80 12.12 5.97
C ARG A 194 -9.85 12.29 7.50
N LYS A 195 -10.34 11.28 8.23
CA LYS A 195 -10.30 11.30 9.70
C LYS A 195 -8.89 11.38 10.25
N ILE A 196 -7.88 10.91 9.49
CA ILE A 196 -6.47 10.85 9.92
C ILE A 196 -5.90 12.25 10.15
N ILE A 197 -6.33 13.24 9.36
CA ILE A 197 -5.74 14.56 9.39
C ILE A 197 -6.79 15.67 9.41
N LYS A 198 -6.59 16.65 10.32
CA LYS A 198 -7.35 17.89 10.36
C LYS A 198 -6.38 19.04 10.07
N THR A 199 -6.36 19.48 8.82
CA THR A 199 -5.47 20.55 8.36
C THR A 199 -6.20 21.55 7.48
N LEU A 200 -5.64 22.77 7.36
CA LEU A 200 -6.10 23.80 6.43
C LEU A 200 -5.45 23.66 5.04
N MET A 201 -4.38 22.86 4.92
CA MET A 201 -3.77 22.61 3.61
C MET A 201 -4.66 21.72 2.72
N PRO A 202 -4.48 21.75 1.39
CA PRO A 202 -5.18 20.86 0.47
C PRO A 202 -5.06 19.39 0.91
N CYS A 203 -6.19 18.71 1.05
CA CYS A 203 -6.23 17.31 1.48
C CYS A 203 -7.11 16.50 0.52
N TYR A 204 -6.51 15.50 -0.11
CA TYR A 204 -7.11 14.63 -1.09
C TYR A 204 -7.37 13.26 -0.45
N ASP A 205 -8.63 12.96 -0.18
CA ASP A 205 -9.06 11.67 0.36
C ASP A 205 -9.44 10.73 -0.80
N VAL A 206 -8.54 9.82 -1.14
CA VAL A 206 -8.73 8.89 -2.26
C VAL A 206 -9.93 7.95 -2.04
N SER A 207 -10.32 7.71 -0.79
CA SER A 207 -11.48 6.85 -0.50
C SER A 207 -12.82 7.46 -0.88
N GLN A 208 -12.88 8.77 -1.14
CA GLN A 208 -14.10 9.41 -1.65
C GLN A 208 -14.41 9.00 -3.08
N GLU A 209 -13.37 8.69 -3.87
CA GLU A 209 -13.51 8.31 -5.27
C GLU A 209 -13.62 6.78 -5.45
N ILE A 210 -12.81 6.02 -4.70
CA ILE A 210 -12.69 4.57 -4.89
C ILE A 210 -13.29 3.73 -3.75
N GLY A 211 -13.91 4.37 -2.75
CA GLY A 211 -14.38 3.70 -1.55
C GLY A 211 -13.24 3.19 -0.65
N ASN A 212 -13.57 2.35 0.32
CA ASN A 212 -12.55 1.67 1.13
C ASN A 212 -11.97 0.49 0.33
N ALA A 213 -11.00 0.77 -0.56
CA ALA A 213 -10.26 -0.23 -1.31
C ALA A 213 -9.04 -0.78 -0.54
N ARG A 214 -9.00 -0.56 0.76
CA ARG A 214 -8.04 -1.13 1.72
C ARG A 214 -6.58 -0.87 1.31
N ALA A 215 -5.77 -1.93 1.07
CA ALA A 215 -4.36 -1.76 0.70
C ALA A 215 -4.20 -1.07 -0.67
N ALA A 216 -5.14 -1.23 -1.60
CA ALA A 216 -5.11 -0.47 -2.85
C ALA A 216 -5.31 1.04 -2.60
N ALA A 217 -6.21 1.43 -1.67
CA ALA A 217 -6.42 2.83 -1.33
C ALA A 217 -5.16 3.46 -0.72
N SER A 218 -4.49 2.74 0.19
CA SER A 218 -3.26 3.25 0.81
C SER A 218 -2.10 3.41 -0.20
N ALA A 219 -1.94 2.49 -1.17
CA ALA A 219 -0.98 2.67 -2.25
C ALA A 219 -1.36 3.83 -3.19
N MET A 220 -2.67 4.05 -3.41
CA MET A 220 -3.18 5.15 -4.22
C MET A 220 -2.79 6.52 -3.64
N THR A 221 -2.65 6.65 -2.31
CA THR A 221 -2.23 7.92 -1.70
C THR A 221 -0.88 8.39 -2.25
N ALA A 222 0.09 7.48 -2.36
CA ALA A 222 1.40 7.79 -2.92
C ALA A 222 1.37 7.98 -4.43
N ALA A 223 0.61 7.16 -5.16
CA ALA A 223 0.46 7.29 -6.61
C ALA A 223 -0.18 8.61 -6.99
N TYR A 224 -1.24 9.00 -6.28
CA TYR A 224 -1.93 10.27 -6.55
C TYR A 224 -1.09 11.48 -6.13
N ALA A 225 -0.34 11.39 -5.02
CA ALA A 225 0.61 12.43 -4.64
C ALA A 225 1.70 12.62 -5.72
N ALA A 226 2.24 11.53 -6.27
CA ALA A 226 3.22 11.61 -7.35
C ALA A 226 2.64 12.23 -8.62
N GLU A 227 1.39 11.93 -8.98
CA GLU A 227 0.70 12.55 -10.13
C GLU A 227 0.51 14.05 -9.90
N LEU A 228 0.07 14.48 -8.73
CA LEU A 228 -0.10 15.91 -8.39
C LEU A 228 1.22 16.67 -8.44
N LEU A 229 2.34 16.06 -8.03
CA LEU A 229 3.68 16.67 -8.11
C LEU A 229 4.19 16.75 -9.54
N SER A 230 3.80 15.81 -10.40
CA SER A 230 4.17 15.83 -11.81
C SER A 230 3.38 16.85 -12.65
N ASP A 231 2.29 17.40 -12.11
CA ASP A 231 1.44 18.40 -12.75
C ASP A 231 2.05 19.81 -12.59
N SER A 232 2.64 20.32 -13.65
CA SER A 232 3.27 21.64 -13.65
C SER A 232 2.32 22.81 -13.38
N GLU A 233 1.00 22.62 -13.45
CA GLU A 233 0.02 23.67 -13.16
C GLU A 233 -0.19 23.84 -11.64
N LYS A 234 0.14 22.82 -10.84
CA LYS A 234 -0.10 22.82 -9.39
C LYS A 234 0.94 23.58 -8.57
N ASN A 235 2.18 23.75 -9.06
CA ASN A 235 3.29 24.37 -8.34
C ASN A 235 3.53 23.79 -6.94
N TYR A 236 3.30 22.50 -6.73
CA TYR A 236 3.61 21.80 -5.50
C TYR A 236 5.07 21.36 -5.48
N GLU A 237 5.74 21.47 -4.34
CA GLU A 237 7.10 21.00 -4.14
C GLU A 237 7.15 19.71 -3.29
N TYR A 238 6.33 19.65 -2.23
CA TYR A 238 6.28 18.49 -1.34
C TYR A 238 4.85 18.01 -1.11
N GLY A 239 4.62 16.73 -1.31
CA GLY A 239 3.38 16.03 -1.00
C GLY A 239 3.56 15.01 0.11
N LEU A 240 2.55 14.84 0.95
CA LEU A 240 2.47 13.81 1.97
C LEU A 240 1.45 12.75 1.56
N ALA A 241 1.88 11.49 1.44
CA ALA A 241 0.99 10.34 1.42
C ALA A 241 0.87 9.77 2.84
N LEU A 242 -0.36 9.62 3.34
CA LEU A 242 -0.65 9.23 4.72
C LEU A 242 -1.73 8.15 4.75
N SER A 243 -1.48 7.08 5.51
CA SER A 243 -2.43 5.97 5.67
C SER A 243 -2.48 5.47 7.11
N MET A 244 -3.65 4.96 7.51
CA MET A 244 -3.89 4.35 8.80
C MET A 244 -4.42 2.92 8.65
N GLY A 245 -3.83 1.98 9.38
CA GLY A 245 -4.34 0.62 9.54
C GLY A 245 -5.17 0.46 10.82
N ALA A 246 -6.10 -0.48 10.79
CA ALA A 246 -6.79 -0.92 12.00
C ALA A 246 -5.78 -1.37 13.07
N GLY A 247 -6.12 -1.15 14.34
CA GLY A 247 -5.20 -1.43 15.45
C GLY A 247 -4.17 -0.34 15.72
N GLY A 248 -4.20 0.79 14.98
CA GLY A 248 -3.41 2.00 15.29
C GLY A 248 -2.02 2.02 14.69
N THR A 249 -1.85 1.51 13.48
CA THR A 249 -0.60 1.67 12.71
C THR A 249 -0.76 2.79 11.68
N TYR A 250 0.25 3.64 11.57
CA TYR A 250 0.29 4.80 10.68
C TYR A 250 1.51 4.73 9.79
N SER A 251 1.37 5.11 8.54
CA SER A 251 2.47 5.21 7.57
C SER A 251 2.42 6.55 6.87
N ALA A 252 3.55 7.21 6.74
CA ALA A 252 3.72 8.50 6.07
C ALA A 252 4.87 8.43 5.06
N VAL A 253 4.67 8.97 3.86
CA VAL A 253 5.69 9.08 2.81
C VAL A 253 5.71 10.51 2.30
N ILE A 254 6.87 11.15 2.31
CA ILE A 254 7.12 12.47 1.73
C ILE A 254 7.65 12.28 0.32
N LEU A 255 6.98 12.94 -0.62
CA LEU A 255 7.34 12.96 -2.04
C LEU A 255 7.69 14.38 -2.48
N LYS A 256 8.59 14.48 -3.47
CA LYS A 256 9.00 15.74 -4.10
C LYS A 256 8.95 15.64 -5.61
#